data_bcb43e3763ec984a334d4a13f042d3f0
#
_entry.id   bcb43e3763ec984a334d4a13f042d3f0
#
_cell.length_a   1.000
_cell.length_b   1.000
_cell.length_c   1.000
_cell.angle_alpha   90.00
_cell.angle_beta   90.00
_cell.angle_gamma   90.00
#
_symmetry.space_group_name_H-M   'P 1'
#
loop_
_entity.id
_entity.type
_entity.pdbx_description
1 polymer ?
#
loop_
_entity_poly.entity_id
_entity_poly.type
_entity_poly.pdbx_seq_one_letter_code
_entity_poly.pdbx_strand_id
1 'polypeptide(L)'
;MGNLLKQAQEMQRQLDQVREALKLEKVVGTGGGGVVRVEVNGEGEVLSIHIDESVATSADKAMIEDLVLAALRDGIGQAHRLRQEKLGAVTGGMNLPGIF
;
A
#
# COMPACT_ATOMS: atom_id res chain seq x y z
N MET A 1 -26.68 20.81 16.36
CA MET A 1 -26.96 19.86 15.26
C MET A 1 -26.14 20.16 14.04
N GLY A 2 -26.15 21.39 13.53
CA GLY A 2 -25.37 21.77 12.34
C GLY A 2 -23.87 21.55 12.47
N ASN A 3 -23.30 21.73 13.67
CA ASN A 3 -21.86 21.58 13.87
C ASN A 3 -21.40 20.13 13.77
N LEU A 4 -22.18 19.17 14.25
CA LEU A 4 -21.82 17.76 14.12
C LEU A 4 -21.82 17.31 12.68
N LEU A 5 -22.79 17.75 11.89
CA LEU A 5 -22.84 17.44 10.47
C LEU A 5 -21.66 18.04 9.72
N LYS A 6 -21.32 19.30 10.02
CA LYS A 6 -20.18 19.96 9.41
C LYS A 6 -18.86 19.27 9.76
N GLN A 7 -18.69 18.83 11.00
CA GLN A 7 -17.51 18.08 11.43
C GLN A 7 -17.39 16.75 10.69
N ALA A 8 -18.51 16.03 10.54
CA ALA A 8 -18.52 14.78 9.81
C ALA A 8 -18.16 14.98 8.33
N GLN A 9 -18.71 16.02 7.71
CA GLN A 9 -18.41 16.36 6.32
C GLN A 9 -16.94 16.77 6.14
N GLU A 10 -16.39 17.52 7.09
CA GLU A 10 -14.99 17.93 7.06
C GLU A 10 -14.05 16.73 7.22
N MET A 11 -14.37 15.81 8.13
CA MET A 11 -13.59 14.58 8.29
C MET A 11 -13.63 13.75 7.00
N GLN A 12 -14.80 13.59 6.39
CA GLN A 12 -14.94 12.87 5.13
C GLN A 12 -14.09 13.51 4.03
N ARG A 13 -14.09 14.84 3.95
CA ARG A 13 -13.29 15.57 2.98
C ARG A 13 -11.79 15.32 3.20
N GLN A 14 -11.34 15.35 4.45
CA GLN A 14 -9.94 15.09 4.79
C GLN A 14 -9.54 13.66 4.45
N LEU A 15 -10.41 12.69 4.74
CA LEU A 15 -10.16 11.27 4.40
C LEU A 15 -10.04 11.10 2.89
N ASP A 16 -10.91 11.74 2.13
CA ASP A 16 -10.87 11.67 0.67
C ASP A 16 -9.58 12.28 0.12
N GLN A 17 -9.13 13.39 0.68
CA GLN A 17 -7.87 14.02 0.29
C GLN A 17 -6.67 13.10 0.58
N VAL A 18 -6.67 12.44 1.73
CA VAL A 18 -5.60 11.52 2.09
C VAL A 18 -5.58 10.33 1.12
N ARG A 19 -6.75 9.79 0.78
CA ARG A 19 -6.83 8.68 -0.18
C ARG A 19 -6.31 9.08 -1.57
N GLU A 20 -6.64 10.28 -2.03
CA GLU A 20 -6.11 10.78 -3.30
C GLU A 20 -4.59 10.94 -3.25
N ALA A 21 -4.06 11.45 -2.14
CA ALA A 21 -2.62 11.56 -1.95
C ALA A 21 -1.95 10.18 -1.90
N LEU A 22 -2.57 9.20 -1.26
CA LEU A 22 -2.04 7.83 -1.17
C LEU A 22 -1.89 7.17 -2.53
N LYS A 23 -2.73 7.49 -3.50
CA LYS A 23 -2.60 6.96 -4.86
C LYS A 23 -1.29 7.38 -5.51
N LEU A 24 -0.73 8.52 -5.10
CA LEU A 24 0.52 9.07 -5.63
C LEU A 24 1.75 8.62 -4.85
N GLU A 25 1.55 8.05 -3.66
CA GLU A 25 2.64 7.50 -2.84
C GLU A 25 3.03 6.13 -3.37
N LYS A 26 4.32 5.82 -3.31
CA LYS A 26 4.83 4.52 -3.76
C LYS A 26 5.66 3.89 -2.67
N VAL A 27 5.49 2.59 -2.52
CA VAL A 27 6.36 1.74 -1.71
C VAL A 27 6.91 0.63 -2.59
N VAL A 28 8.04 0.05 -2.21
CA VAL A 28 8.68 -1.02 -2.95
C VAL A 28 8.76 -2.25 -2.07
N GLY A 29 8.13 -3.33 -2.50
CA GLY A 29 8.28 -4.63 -1.89
C GLY A 29 9.37 -5.41 -2.58
N THR A 30 10.12 -6.22 -1.83
CA THR A 30 11.24 -6.99 -2.38
C THR A 30 11.14 -8.46 -1.98
N GLY A 31 11.66 -9.30 -2.87
CA GLY A 31 11.85 -10.72 -2.64
C GLY A 31 13.27 -11.11 -2.99
N GLY A 32 13.87 -12.02 -2.22
CA GLY A 32 15.22 -12.53 -2.50
C GLY A 32 16.32 -11.47 -2.43
N GLY A 33 16.21 -10.52 -1.51
CA GLY A 33 17.22 -9.48 -1.35
C GLY A 33 17.16 -8.40 -2.44
N GLY A 34 16.05 -8.28 -3.16
CA GLY A 34 15.87 -7.26 -4.17
C GLY A 34 15.96 -7.75 -5.62
N VAL A 35 16.14 -9.04 -5.84
CA VAL A 35 16.12 -9.62 -7.19
C VAL A 35 14.73 -9.61 -7.82
N VAL A 36 13.69 -9.55 -6.99
CA VAL A 36 12.33 -9.27 -7.43
C VAL A 36 11.83 -8.05 -6.65
N ARG A 37 11.31 -7.07 -7.37
CA ARG A 37 10.79 -5.82 -6.79
C ARG A 37 9.41 -5.53 -7.34
N VAL A 38 8.53 -5.07 -6.45
CA VAL A 38 7.15 -4.72 -6.79
C VAL A 38 6.89 -3.30 -6.31
N GLU A 39 6.41 -2.44 -7.21
CA GLU A 39 5.94 -1.10 -6.80
C GLU A 39 4.45 -1.16 -6.48
N VAL A 40 4.08 -0.62 -5.33
CA VAL A 40 2.69 -0.58 -4.86
C VAL A 40 2.40 0.86 -4.45
N ASN A 41 1.22 1.38 -4.80
CA ASN A 41 0.86 2.71 -4.31
C ASN A 41 0.26 2.62 -2.90
N GLY A 42 0.02 3.78 -2.29
CA GLY A 42 -0.50 3.83 -0.92
C GLY A 42 -1.92 3.28 -0.76
N GLU A 43 -2.65 3.10 -1.84
CA GLU A 43 -3.97 2.47 -1.83
C GLU A 43 -3.91 0.93 -2.01
N GLY A 44 -2.70 0.38 -2.12
CA GLY A 44 -2.51 -1.06 -2.25
C GLY A 44 -2.58 -1.58 -3.67
N GLU A 45 -2.56 -0.70 -4.66
CA GLU A 45 -2.55 -1.12 -6.07
C GLU A 45 -1.13 -1.46 -6.49
N VAL A 46 -0.96 -2.64 -7.09
CA VAL A 46 0.32 -3.06 -7.64
C VAL A 46 0.53 -2.36 -8.98
N LEU A 47 1.58 -1.57 -9.07
CA LEU A 47 1.86 -0.75 -10.25
C LEU A 47 2.81 -1.42 -11.23
N SER A 48 3.80 -2.15 -10.73
CA SER A 48 4.80 -2.81 -11.57
C SER A 48 5.45 -3.97 -10.83
N ILE A 49 6.00 -4.89 -11.60
CA ILE A 49 6.82 -6.00 -11.11
C ILE A 49 8.11 -5.99 -11.92
N HIS A 50 9.24 -6.03 -11.22
CA HIS A 50 10.55 -6.17 -11.84
C HIS A 50 11.21 -7.46 -11.36
N ILE A 51 11.66 -8.28 -12.29
CA ILE A 51 12.38 -9.54 -12.01
C ILE A 51 13.75 -9.41 -12.64
N ASP A 52 14.81 -9.55 -11.83
CA ASP A 52 16.18 -9.52 -12.36
C ASP A 52 16.37 -10.62 -13.40
N GLU A 53 17.17 -10.32 -14.40
CA GLU A 53 17.44 -11.24 -15.50
C GLU A 53 18.02 -12.56 -14.98
N SER A 54 18.87 -12.52 -13.98
CA SER A 54 19.45 -13.72 -13.36
C SER A 54 18.39 -14.67 -12.82
N VAL A 55 17.29 -14.15 -12.30
CA VAL A 55 16.16 -14.94 -11.81
C VAL A 55 15.28 -15.40 -12.97
N ALA A 56 15.00 -14.50 -13.90
CA ALA A 56 14.13 -14.79 -15.05
C ALA A 56 14.72 -15.89 -15.94
N THR A 57 16.05 -15.93 -16.06
CA THR A 57 16.75 -16.93 -16.90
C THR A 57 17.10 -18.21 -16.15
N SER A 58 16.82 -18.28 -14.84
CA SER A 58 17.15 -19.47 -14.02
C SER A 58 16.38 -20.71 -14.39
N ALA A 59 15.22 -20.54 -15.07
CA ALA A 59 14.30 -21.63 -15.41
C ALA A 59 13.74 -22.38 -14.17
N ASP A 60 13.85 -21.78 -12.99
CA ASP A 60 13.28 -22.32 -11.75
C ASP A 60 11.94 -21.67 -11.45
N LYS A 61 10.89 -22.26 -11.98
CA LYS A 61 9.53 -21.75 -11.88
C LYS A 61 9.09 -21.57 -10.41
N ALA A 62 9.34 -22.57 -9.59
CA ALA A 62 8.91 -22.54 -8.19
C ALA A 62 9.61 -21.41 -7.43
N MET A 63 10.90 -21.23 -7.66
CA MET A 63 11.66 -20.15 -7.05
C MET A 63 11.12 -18.79 -7.47
N ILE A 64 10.84 -18.60 -8.75
CA ILE A 64 10.30 -17.34 -9.27
C ILE A 64 8.95 -17.04 -8.63
N GLU A 65 8.07 -18.02 -8.56
CA GLU A 65 6.76 -17.87 -7.93
C GLU A 65 6.89 -17.45 -6.46
N ASP A 66 7.77 -18.11 -5.71
CA ASP A 66 8.00 -17.80 -4.30
C ASP A 66 8.55 -16.38 -4.10
N LEU A 67 9.50 -15.97 -4.93
CA LEU A 67 10.10 -14.64 -4.86
C LEU A 67 9.09 -13.55 -5.21
N VAL A 68 8.26 -13.77 -6.22
CA VAL A 68 7.21 -12.82 -6.59
C VAL A 68 6.18 -12.70 -5.45
N LEU A 69 5.78 -13.82 -4.88
CA LEU A 69 4.84 -13.80 -3.76
C LEU A 69 5.41 -13.06 -2.56
N ALA A 70 6.68 -13.28 -2.24
CA ALA A 70 7.35 -12.58 -1.14
C ALA A 70 7.39 -11.07 -1.38
N ALA A 71 7.73 -10.64 -2.61
CA ALA A 71 7.77 -9.23 -2.97
C ALA A 71 6.39 -8.58 -2.89
N LEU A 72 5.35 -9.28 -3.35
CA LEU A 72 3.97 -8.79 -3.28
C LEU A 72 3.51 -8.63 -1.83
N ARG A 73 3.76 -9.61 -1.00
CA ARG A 73 3.40 -9.55 0.42
C ARG A 73 4.11 -8.40 1.13
N ASP A 74 5.38 -8.21 0.84
CA ASP A 74 6.16 -7.12 1.41
C ASP A 74 5.60 -5.76 0.98
N GLY A 75 5.40 -5.57 -0.32
CA GLY A 75 4.91 -4.29 -0.87
C GLY A 75 3.50 -3.96 -0.43
N ILE A 76 2.59 -4.92 -0.50
CA ILE A 76 1.19 -4.71 -0.07
C ILE A 76 1.13 -4.45 1.43
N GLY A 77 1.96 -5.16 2.22
CA GLY A 77 2.05 -4.94 3.65
C GLY A 77 2.53 -3.53 4.00
N GLN A 78 3.55 -3.04 3.30
CA GLN A 78 4.04 -1.68 3.48
C GLN A 78 2.98 -0.64 3.12
N ALA A 79 2.28 -0.84 2.01
CA ALA A 79 1.21 0.05 1.57
C ALA A 79 0.07 0.10 2.60
N HIS A 80 -0.27 -1.05 3.17
CA HIS A 80 -1.31 -1.15 4.19
C HIS A 80 -0.93 -0.35 5.44
N ARG A 81 0.30 -0.48 5.91
CA ARG A 81 0.80 0.26 7.08
C ARG A 81 0.81 1.76 6.81
N LEU A 82 1.27 2.17 5.63
CA LEU A 82 1.28 3.57 5.23
C LEU A 82 -0.14 4.15 5.23
N ARG A 83 -1.08 3.43 4.66
CA ARG A 83 -2.48 3.83 4.59
C ARG A 83 -3.07 4.00 5.99
N GLN A 84 -2.86 3.03 6.87
CA GLN A 84 -3.34 3.11 8.25
C GLN A 84 -2.76 4.31 8.99
N GLU A 85 -1.47 4.58 8.81
CA GLU A 85 -0.80 5.72 9.43
C GLU A 85 -1.41 7.04 8.96
N LYS A 86 -1.57 7.20 7.64
CA LYS A 86 -2.09 8.45 7.07
C LYS A 86 -3.55 8.69 7.42
N LEU A 87 -4.39 7.66 7.34
CA LEU A 87 -5.80 7.77 7.70
C LEU A 87 -5.99 7.93 9.20
N GLY A 88 -5.15 7.26 10.00
CA GLY A 88 -5.18 7.39 11.46
C GLY A 88 -4.86 8.79 11.94
N ALA A 89 -4.00 9.51 11.24
CA ALA A 89 -3.68 10.89 11.56
C ALA A 89 -4.91 11.81 11.42
N VAL A 90 -5.78 11.55 10.45
CA VAL A 90 -7.01 12.31 10.25
C VAL A 90 -8.00 12.07 11.38
N THR A 91 -8.11 10.83 11.86
CA THR A 91 -9.06 10.45 12.91
C THR A 91 -8.49 10.67 14.31
N GLY A 92 -7.29 11.26 14.43
CA GLY A 92 -6.65 11.50 15.73
C GLY A 92 -6.23 10.23 16.44
N GLY A 93 -5.93 9.17 15.69
CA GLY A 93 -5.55 7.87 16.25
C GLY A 93 -6.75 7.00 16.66
N MET A 94 -7.97 7.45 16.43
CA MET A 94 -9.15 6.64 16.69
C MET A 94 -9.25 5.52 15.67
N ASN A 95 -9.50 4.31 16.18
CA ASN A 95 -9.70 3.16 15.31
C ASN A 95 -11.20 3.04 15.01
N LEU A 96 -11.58 3.48 13.81
CA LEU A 96 -12.98 3.47 13.39
C LEU A 96 -13.23 2.30 12.45
N PRO A 97 -13.99 1.28 12.88
CA PRO A 97 -14.30 0.14 12.03
C PRO A 97 -15.02 0.58 10.75
N GLY A 98 -14.61 0.00 9.62
CA GLY A 98 -15.23 0.28 8.33
C GLY A 98 -14.64 1.46 7.56
N ILE A 99 -13.73 2.24 8.16
CA ILE A 99 -13.07 3.35 7.48
C ILE A 99 -11.74 2.91 6.87
N PHE A 100 -11.06 2.02 7.51
CA PHE A 100 -9.73 1.55 7.07
C PHE A 100 -9.80 0.20 6.34
#